data_02d4876947a0d8a3c2fa156baa515663
#
_entry.id   02d4876947a0d8a3c2fa156baa515663
#
_cell.length_a   1.000
_cell.length_b   1.000
_cell.length_c   1.000
_cell.angle_alpha   90.00
_cell.angle_beta   90.00
_cell.angle_gamma   90.00
#
_symmetry.space_group_name_H-M   'P 1'
#
loop_
_entity.id
_entity.type
_entity.pdbx_description
1 polymer ?
#
loop_
_entity_poly.entity_id
_entity_poly.type
_entity_poly.pdbx_seq_one_letter_code
_entity_poly.pdbx_strand_id
1 'polypeptide(L)'
;MTATAAVDAAGLVKTFGQLRAVDGIDLHVRQGEIFGVLGPNGAGKTTALRMLATLLPIDAGQARVFGVDVTREPHRVRQLIGITGQYASVDEDLTATENLWMFGRLQGLRSADARAAAQRLLAQFDLEEAADKPIAQFSGGMRRRLDLAASLITRPPLIFLDEPTTGLDPRTRGQMWDTIRDLVTEGCTVLLTTQYLDEADQLAGRIAVIDRGRKVAEGTPDELKASVGNSTLQVQLAEGSDQELAQQIVRKIAGAEPVLTPESGRMNVPLDTADRAADVLIGFRQSGVAITSVSVDKPTLDEVFFAITGHGADADGESDPAGTGTSGHETVLEVQ
;
A
#
# COMPACT_ATOMS: atom_id res chain seq x y z
N MET A 1 6.01 -10.70 27.61
CA MET A 1 5.48 -11.73 26.70
C MET A 1 5.81 -11.26 25.30
N THR A 2 6.69 -11.95 24.57
CA THR A 2 6.99 -11.66 23.17
C THR A 2 5.70 -11.86 22.37
N ALA A 3 5.21 -10.80 21.73
CA ALA A 3 4.05 -10.88 20.85
C ALA A 3 4.34 -11.95 19.77
N THR A 4 3.46 -12.94 19.67
CA THR A 4 3.62 -14.02 18.69
C THR A 4 3.49 -13.42 17.31
N ALA A 5 4.46 -13.69 16.40
CA ALA A 5 4.40 -13.19 15.03
C ALA A 5 3.25 -13.86 14.27
N ALA A 6 2.51 -13.08 13.48
CA ALA A 6 1.55 -13.60 12.51
C ALA A 6 2.29 -14.14 11.28
N VAL A 7 3.32 -13.41 10.81
CA VAL A 7 4.22 -13.85 9.75
C VAL A 7 5.66 -13.66 10.23
N ASP A 8 6.49 -14.67 10.05
CA ASP A 8 7.92 -14.64 10.29
C ASP A 8 8.63 -15.28 9.11
N ALA A 9 9.31 -14.47 8.32
CA ALA A 9 10.00 -14.87 7.10
C ALA A 9 11.43 -14.35 7.10
N ALA A 10 12.37 -15.22 6.73
CA ALA A 10 13.79 -14.91 6.72
C ALA A 10 14.44 -15.39 5.42
N GLY A 11 15.15 -14.47 4.75
CA GLY A 11 15.95 -14.72 3.56
C GLY A 11 15.14 -15.25 2.38
N LEU A 12 13.89 -14.79 2.18
CA LEU A 12 13.03 -15.27 1.11
C LEU A 12 13.64 -15.02 -0.25
N VAL A 13 13.72 -16.06 -1.09
CA VAL A 13 14.21 -15.98 -2.46
C VAL A 13 13.23 -16.63 -3.41
N LYS A 14 12.98 -15.96 -4.55
CA LYS A 14 12.23 -16.49 -5.68
C LYS A 14 12.85 -16.07 -7.00
N THR A 15 13.11 -17.06 -7.86
CA THR A 15 13.72 -16.86 -9.17
C THR A 15 12.81 -17.37 -10.27
N PHE A 16 12.64 -16.62 -11.35
CA PHE A 16 11.95 -17.01 -12.57
C PHE A 16 12.92 -16.92 -13.75
N GLY A 17 13.41 -18.06 -14.22
CA GLY A 17 14.48 -18.10 -15.21
C GLY A 17 15.74 -17.41 -14.68
N GLN A 18 16.12 -16.29 -15.29
CA GLN A 18 17.26 -15.47 -14.84
C GLN A 18 16.86 -14.32 -13.91
N LEU A 19 15.57 -14.02 -13.78
CA LEU A 19 15.08 -12.93 -12.94
C LEU A 19 14.92 -13.38 -11.50
N ARG A 20 15.63 -12.76 -10.58
CA ARG A 20 15.48 -12.93 -9.14
C ARG A 20 14.44 -11.93 -8.62
N ALA A 21 13.17 -12.34 -8.66
CA ALA A 21 12.05 -11.48 -8.31
C ALA A 21 11.94 -11.17 -6.82
N VAL A 22 12.43 -12.06 -5.95
CA VAL A 22 12.58 -11.87 -4.50
C VAL A 22 13.99 -12.29 -4.13
N ASP A 23 14.74 -11.42 -3.47
CA ASP A 23 16.17 -11.56 -3.22
C ASP A 23 16.55 -11.30 -1.76
N GLY A 24 16.29 -12.29 -0.91
CA GLY A 24 16.67 -12.25 0.50
C GLY A 24 15.76 -11.37 1.36
N ILE A 25 14.44 -11.36 1.12
CA ILE A 25 13.49 -10.56 1.90
C ILE A 25 13.23 -11.20 3.27
N ASP A 26 13.38 -10.40 4.32
CA ASP A 26 12.95 -10.71 5.67
C ASP A 26 11.69 -9.91 6.00
N LEU A 27 10.65 -10.56 6.55
CA LEU A 27 9.41 -9.92 6.99
C LEU A 27 9.01 -10.44 8.36
N HIS A 28 8.68 -9.52 9.26
CA HIS A 28 8.17 -9.84 10.58
C HIS A 28 6.89 -9.05 10.86
N VAL A 29 5.73 -9.74 10.80
CA VAL A 29 4.40 -9.16 11.01
C VAL A 29 3.87 -9.58 12.36
N ARG A 30 3.44 -8.61 13.17
CA ARG A 30 2.85 -8.86 14.48
C ARG A 30 1.37 -9.22 14.33
N GLN A 31 0.83 -9.93 15.30
CA GLN A 31 -0.62 -10.18 15.32
C GLN A 31 -1.39 -8.90 15.59
N GLY A 32 -2.50 -8.71 14.85
CA GLY A 32 -3.40 -7.58 15.03
C GLY A 32 -2.84 -6.25 14.49
N GLU A 33 -1.85 -6.26 13.59
CA GLU A 33 -1.41 -5.04 12.90
C GLU A 33 -1.84 -5.03 11.43
N ILE A 34 -1.88 -3.84 10.83
CA ILE A 34 -1.85 -3.67 9.38
C ILE A 34 -0.38 -3.47 8.98
N PHE A 35 0.16 -4.43 8.24
CA PHE A 35 1.53 -4.37 7.72
C PHE A 35 1.50 -4.12 6.21
N GLY A 36 2.09 -3.01 5.78
CA GLY A 36 2.19 -2.62 4.38
C GLY A 36 3.47 -3.12 3.73
N VAL A 37 3.37 -3.67 2.52
CA VAL A 37 4.50 -3.96 1.64
C VAL A 37 4.42 -3.01 0.47
N LEU A 38 5.22 -1.94 0.52
CA LEU A 38 5.22 -0.84 -0.44
C LEU A 38 6.33 -1.02 -1.47
N GLY A 39 6.09 -0.63 -2.72
CA GLY A 39 7.09 -0.60 -3.77
C GLY A 39 6.49 -0.47 -5.17
N PRO A 40 7.29 -0.20 -6.20
CA PRO A 40 6.81 -0.06 -7.57
C PRO A 40 6.33 -1.39 -8.16
N ASN A 41 5.75 -1.32 -9.36
CA ASN A 41 5.41 -2.50 -10.12
C ASN A 41 6.68 -3.31 -10.45
N GLY A 42 6.59 -4.63 -10.33
CA GLY A 42 7.76 -5.50 -10.55
C GLY A 42 8.75 -5.58 -9.39
N ALA A 43 8.57 -4.84 -8.30
CA ALA A 43 9.47 -4.87 -7.14
C ALA A 43 9.52 -6.23 -6.40
N GLY A 44 8.58 -7.14 -6.67
CA GLY A 44 8.52 -8.46 -6.02
C GLY A 44 7.46 -8.60 -4.92
N LYS A 45 6.64 -7.56 -4.67
CA LYS A 45 5.59 -7.52 -3.62
C LYS A 45 4.61 -8.71 -3.72
N THR A 46 3.90 -8.80 -4.85
CA THR A 46 2.95 -9.89 -5.13
C THR A 46 3.61 -11.27 -5.07
N THR A 47 4.86 -11.37 -5.54
CA THR A 47 5.63 -12.63 -5.48
C THR A 47 5.88 -13.04 -4.03
N ALA A 48 6.36 -12.14 -3.19
CA ALA A 48 6.59 -12.39 -1.76
C ALA A 48 5.28 -12.77 -1.05
N LEU A 49 4.19 -12.04 -1.30
CA LEU A 49 2.87 -12.35 -0.75
C LEU A 49 2.41 -13.75 -1.17
N ARG A 50 2.51 -14.12 -2.46
CA ARG A 50 2.11 -15.45 -2.95
C ARG A 50 2.94 -16.60 -2.37
N MET A 51 4.21 -16.36 -2.07
CA MET A 51 5.06 -17.34 -1.35
C MET A 51 4.53 -17.57 0.07
N LEU A 52 4.25 -16.50 0.82
CA LEU A 52 3.69 -16.57 2.17
C LEU A 52 2.30 -17.22 2.19
N ALA A 53 1.50 -16.97 1.17
CA ALA A 53 0.16 -17.55 0.99
C ALA A 53 0.18 -19.00 0.45
N THR A 54 1.33 -19.64 0.32
CA THR A 54 1.50 -20.99 -0.22
C THR A 54 1.10 -21.18 -1.69
N LEU A 55 0.99 -20.09 -2.44
CA LEU A 55 0.62 -20.11 -3.87
C LEU A 55 1.84 -20.25 -4.78
N LEU A 56 3.03 -19.92 -4.29
CA LEU A 56 4.30 -20.10 -4.97
C LEU A 56 5.30 -20.79 -4.04
N PRO A 57 6.10 -21.75 -4.55
CA PRO A 57 7.15 -22.37 -3.76
C PRO A 57 8.28 -21.36 -3.46
N ILE A 58 8.83 -21.44 -2.26
CA ILE A 58 10.02 -20.71 -1.82
C ILE A 58 11.24 -21.43 -2.37
N ASP A 59 12.14 -20.74 -3.10
CA ASP A 59 13.35 -21.34 -3.65
C ASP A 59 14.49 -21.38 -2.61
N ALA A 60 14.58 -20.35 -1.73
CA ALA A 60 15.47 -20.32 -0.58
C ALA A 60 14.89 -19.43 0.54
N GLY A 61 15.41 -19.60 1.75
CA GLY A 61 14.87 -18.98 2.95
C GLY A 61 13.79 -19.81 3.62
N GLN A 62 13.10 -19.23 4.59
CA GLN A 62 12.02 -19.90 5.32
C GLN A 62 10.92 -18.92 5.67
N ALA A 63 9.69 -19.42 5.81
CA ALA A 63 8.57 -18.62 6.27
C ALA A 63 7.66 -19.43 7.18
N ARG A 64 7.09 -18.75 8.17
CA ARG A 64 6.09 -19.29 9.08
C ARG A 64 4.91 -18.34 9.21
N VAL A 65 3.72 -18.90 9.28
CA VAL A 65 2.47 -18.18 9.54
C VAL A 65 1.89 -18.73 10.85
N PHE A 66 1.77 -17.89 11.88
CA PHE A 66 1.44 -18.28 13.27
C PHE A 66 2.28 -19.48 13.75
N GLY A 67 3.58 -19.48 13.42
CA GLY A 67 4.50 -20.55 13.77
C GLY A 67 4.43 -21.80 12.90
N VAL A 68 3.45 -21.92 11.98
CA VAL A 68 3.29 -23.04 11.03
C VAL A 68 4.19 -22.81 9.80
N ASP A 69 5.01 -23.76 9.46
CA ASP A 69 5.94 -23.69 8.33
C ASP A 69 5.19 -23.71 7.00
N VAL A 70 5.41 -22.68 6.17
CA VAL A 70 4.72 -22.45 4.89
C VAL A 70 4.99 -23.57 3.88
N THR A 71 6.21 -24.10 3.90
CA THR A 71 6.64 -25.14 2.94
C THR A 71 6.25 -26.53 3.40
N ARG A 72 6.37 -26.82 4.69
CA ARG A 72 6.13 -28.17 5.24
C ARG A 72 4.66 -28.46 5.51
N GLU A 73 3.89 -27.43 5.91
CA GLU A 73 2.50 -27.58 6.32
C GLU A 73 1.56 -26.61 5.58
N PRO A 74 1.60 -26.54 4.22
CA PRO A 74 0.86 -25.54 3.45
C PRO A 74 -0.67 -25.65 3.64
N HIS A 75 -1.20 -26.84 3.89
CA HIS A 75 -2.64 -27.02 4.16
C HIS A 75 -3.07 -26.36 5.48
N ARG A 76 -2.23 -26.45 6.52
CA ARG A 76 -2.51 -25.78 7.81
C ARG A 76 -2.41 -24.27 7.68
N VAL A 77 -1.43 -23.77 6.92
CA VAL A 77 -1.31 -22.34 6.64
C VAL A 77 -2.56 -21.82 5.94
N ARG A 78 -3.05 -22.52 4.90
CA ARG A 78 -4.28 -22.12 4.18
C ARG A 78 -5.54 -22.05 5.05
N GLN A 79 -5.59 -22.79 6.16
CA GLN A 79 -6.69 -22.68 7.12
C GLN A 79 -6.60 -21.44 8.03
N LEU A 80 -5.43 -20.79 8.11
CA LEU A 80 -5.16 -19.63 8.93
C LEU A 80 -5.21 -18.32 8.14
N ILE A 81 -5.33 -18.38 6.81
CA ILE A 81 -5.23 -17.21 5.95
C ILE A 81 -6.46 -17.01 5.06
N GLY A 82 -6.81 -15.75 4.83
CA GLY A 82 -7.60 -15.31 3.69
C GLY A 82 -6.69 -14.64 2.68
N ILE A 83 -7.06 -14.65 1.41
CA ILE A 83 -6.33 -13.97 0.34
C ILE A 83 -7.30 -13.35 -0.64
N THR A 84 -7.04 -12.08 -1.01
CA THR A 84 -7.65 -11.45 -2.20
C THR A 84 -6.56 -11.19 -3.21
N GLY A 85 -6.80 -11.58 -4.47
CA GLY A 85 -5.89 -11.32 -5.58
C GLY A 85 -6.17 -9.98 -6.26
N GLN A 86 -5.40 -9.65 -7.30
CA GLN A 86 -5.64 -8.48 -8.15
C GLN A 86 -6.98 -8.56 -8.91
N TYR A 87 -7.43 -9.77 -9.23
CA TYR A 87 -8.72 -10.03 -9.90
C TYR A 87 -9.69 -10.65 -8.90
N ALA A 88 -10.94 -10.19 -8.96
CA ALA A 88 -12.00 -10.76 -8.15
C ALA A 88 -12.18 -12.25 -8.48
N SER A 89 -12.21 -13.08 -7.44
CA SER A 89 -12.37 -14.54 -7.57
C SER A 89 -13.84 -14.96 -7.62
N VAL A 90 -14.77 -13.99 -7.64
CA VAL A 90 -16.22 -14.22 -7.64
C VAL A 90 -16.73 -14.56 -9.04
N ASP A 91 -17.69 -15.48 -9.09
CA ASP A 91 -18.36 -15.88 -10.32
C ASP A 91 -19.39 -14.83 -10.73
N GLU A 92 -19.28 -14.33 -11.96
CA GLU A 92 -20.12 -13.23 -12.46
C GLU A 92 -21.57 -13.65 -12.75
N ASP A 93 -21.83 -14.92 -12.99
CA ASP A 93 -23.15 -15.46 -13.27
C ASP A 93 -23.95 -15.73 -11.99
N LEU A 94 -23.30 -15.84 -10.85
CA LEU A 94 -23.91 -16.04 -9.56
C LEU A 94 -24.24 -14.72 -8.87
N THR A 95 -25.22 -14.75 -7.96
CA THR A 95 -25.51 -13.63 -7.05
C THR A 95 -24.44 -13.50 -5.95
N ALA A 96 -24.41 -12.38 -5.24
CA ALA A 96 -23.50 -12.18 -4.12
C ALA A 96 -23.73 -13.23 -3.00
N THR A 97 -24.99 -13.53 -2.70
CA THR A 97 -25.37 -14.57 -1.73
C THR A 97 -24.84 -15.94 -2.15
N GLU A 98 -25.04 -16.32 -3.40
CA GLU A 98 -24.59 -17.61 -3.94
C GLU A 98 -23.07 -17.75 -3.94
N ASN A 99 -22.35 -16.68 -4.35
CA ASN A 99 -20.90 -16.65 -4.28
C ASN A 99 -20.39 -16.90 -2.86
N LEU A 100 -20.83 -16.10 -1.89
CA LEU A 100 -20.39 -16.25 -0.51
C LEU A 100 -20.77 -17.62 0.08
N TRP A 101 -21.98 -18.11 -0.20
CA TRP A 101 -22.38 -19.44 0.22
C TRP A 101 -21.47 -20.51 -0.41
N MET A 102 -21.20 -20.44 -1.70
CA MET A 102 -20.32 -21.35 -2.41
C MET A 102 -18.91 -21.36 -1.80
N PHE A 103 -18.30 -20.18 -1.55
CA PHE A 103 -17.00 -20.09 -0.89
C PHE A 103 -17.03 -20.72 0.50
N GLY A 104 -18.08 -20.48 1.29
CA GLY A 104 -18.25 -21.12 2.60
C GLY A 104 -18.30 -22.63 2.49
N ARG A 105 -19.01 -23.17 1.49
CA ARG A 105 -19.09 -24.62 1.23
C ARG A 105 -17.73 -25.20 0.81
N LEU A 106 -17.00 -24.51 -0.06
CA LEU A 106 -15.65 -24.92 -0.50
C LEU A 106 -14.65 -24.93 0.66
N GLN A 107 -14.81 -24.02 1.63
CA GLN A 107 -14.00 -23.96 2.85
C GLN A 107 -14.48 -24.93 3.95
N GLY A 108 -15.46 -25.81 3.67
CA GLY A 108 -15.91 -26.86 4.57
C GLY A 108 -17.01 -26.47 5.55
N LEU A 109 -17.58 -25.27 5.49
CA LEU A 109 -18.71 -24.89 6.33
C LEU A 109 -19.96 -25.73 5.97
N ARG A 110 -20.77 -26.08 6.97
CA ARG A 110 -22.09 -26.66 6.71
C ARG A 110 -22.99 -25.66 6.01
N SER A 111 -23.96 -26.12 5.24
CA SER A 111 -24.82 -25.24 4.42
C SER A 111 -25.51 -24.11 5.22
N ALA A 112 -25.96 -24.40 6.44
CA ALA A 112 -26.57 -23.40 7.33
C ALA A 112 -25.55 -22.37 7.81
N ASP A 113 -24.35 -22.81 8.20
CA ASP A 113 -23.28 -21.94 8.68
C ASP A 113 -22.74 -21.05 7.54
N ALA A 114 -22.64 -21.59 6.32
CA ALA A 114 -22.24 -20.85 5.12
C ALA A 114 -23.27 -19.74 4.78
N ARG A 115 -24.58 -20.04 4.90
CA ARG A 115 -25.63 -19.00 4.69
C ARG A 115 -25.58 -17.91 5.75
N ALA A 116 -25.44 -18.29 7.01
CA ALA A 116 -25.32 -17.31 8.10
C ALA A 116 -24.07 -16.42 7.95
N ALA A 117 -22.94 -17.00 7.53
CA ALA A 117 -21.71 -16.27 7.23
C ALA A 117 -21.91 -15.31 6.04
N ALA A 118 -22.57 -15.75 4.96
CA ALA A 118 -22.86 -14.92 3.80
C ALA A 118 -23.72 -13.71 4.18
N GLN A 119 -24.82 -13.91 4.92
CA GLN A 119 -25.69 -12.81 5.37
C GLN A 119 -24.94 -11.80 6.23
N ARG A 120 -24.13 -12.26 7.19
CA ARG A 120 -23.32 -11.38 8.04
C ARG A 120 -22.33 -10.55 7.21
N LEU A 121 -21.64 -11.17 6.24
CA LEU A 121 -20.65 -10.46 5.42
C LEU A 121 -21.32 -9.49 4.45
N LEU A 122 -22.49 -9.83 3.88
CA LEU A 122 -23.25 -8.89 3.04
C LEU A 122 -23.62 -7.64 3.83
N ALA A 123 -24.05 -7.78 5.08
CA ALA A 123 -24.34 -6.66 5.96
C ALA A 123 -23.07 -5.86 6.31
N GLN A 124 -21.99 -6.54 6.70
CA GLN A 124 -20.71 -5.90 7.07
C GLN A 124 -20.09 -5.09 5.93
N PHE A 125 -20.33 -5.49 4.68
CA PHE A 125 -19.76 -4.88 3.49
C PHE A 125 -20.75 -3.97 2.72
N ASP A 126 -21.92 -3.62 3.29
CA ASP A 126 -22.96 -2.80 2.66
C ASP A 126 -23.39 -3.34 1.29
N LEU A 127 -23.60 -4.66 1.20
CA LEU A 127 -24.02 -5.34 -0.02
C LEU A 127 -25.42 -6.00 0.10
N GLU A 128 -26.16 -5.73 1.18
CA GLU A 128 -27.49 -6.37 1.43
C GLU A 128 -28.48 -6.05 0.32
N GLU A 129 -28.57 -4.79 -0.14
CA GLU A 129 -29.49 -4.38 -1.22
C GLU A 129 -29.16 -5.01 -2.59
N ALA A 130 -27.95 -5.52 -2.73
CA ALA A 130 -27.48 -6.16 -3.93
C ALA A 130 -27.28 -7.69 -3.78
N ALA A 131 -27.67 -8.25 -2.64
CA ALA A 131 -27.42 -9.63 -2.26
C ALA A 131 -27.86 -10.66 -3.33
N ASP A 132 -29.04 -10.42 -3.93
CA ASP A 132 -29.65 -11.31 -4.92
C ASP A 132 -29.44 -10.84 -6.38
N LYS A 133 -28.56 -9.86 -6.62
CA LYS A 133 -28.20 -9.42 -7.98
C LYS A 133 -26.99 -10.23 -8.48
N PRO A 134 -26.99 -10.64 -9.77
CA PRO A 134 -25.81 -11.21 -10.40
C PRO A 134 -24.60 -10.28 -10.33
N ILE A 135 -23.41 -10.83 -10.11
CA ILE A 135 -22.17 -10.03 -9.99
C ILE A 135 -21.85 -9.26 -11.27
N ALA A 136 -22.29 -9.75 -12.44
CA ALA A 136 -22.20 -9.03 -13.71
C ALA A 136 -22.78 -7.58 -13.64
N GLN A 137 -23.73 -7.33 -12.74
CA GLN A 137 -24.36 -6.01 -12.53
C GLN A 137 -23.67 -5.15 -11.47
N PHE A 138 -22.61 -5.65 -10.83
CA PHE A 138 -21.92 -4.93 -9.78
C PHE A 138 -20.95 -3.87 -10.36
N SER A 139 -20.84 -2.74 -9.66
CA SER A 139 -19.71 -1.82 -9.90
C SER A 139 -18.38 -2.47 -9.50
N GLY A 140 -17.26 -1.94 -10.00
CA GLY A 140 -15.92 -2.42 -9.61
C GLY A 140 -15.70 -2.42 -8.10
N GLY A 141 -16.16 -1.36 -7.41
CA GLY A 141 -16.08 -1.27 -5.96
C GLY A 141 -16.94 -2.30 -5.22
N MET A 142 -18.13 -2.60 -5.72
CA MET A 142 -18.98 -3.65 -5.16
C MET A 142 -18.34 -5.04 -5.34
N ARG A 143 -17.79 -5.33 -6.52
CA ARG A 143 -17.05 -6.57 -6.79
C ARG A 143 -15.87 -6.73 -5.84
N ARG A 144 -15.10 -5.66 -5.63
CA ARG A 144 -13.93 -5.69 -4.75
C ARG A 144 -14.31 -5.90 -3.29
N ARG A 145 -15.40 -5.27 -2.80
CA ARG A 145 -15.94 -5.52 -1.47
C ARG A 145 -16.41 -6.95 -1.29
N LEU A 146 -17.09 -7.51 -2.30
CA LEU A 146 -17.53 -8.91 -2.27
C LEU A 146 -16.35 -9.90 -2.27
N ASP A 147 -15.31 -9.64 -3.05
CA ASP A 147 -14.10 -10.46 -3.09
C ASP A 147 -13.39 -10.46 -1.72
N LEU A 148 -13.29 -9.30 -1.07
CA LEU A 148 -12.79 -9.20 0.29
C LEU A 148 -13.70 -9.96 1.27
N ALA A 149 -15.02 -9.81 1.17
CA ALA A 149 -15.97 -10.56 1.99
C ALA A 149 -15.82 -12.09 1.83
N ALA A 150 -15.61 -12.57 0.59
CA ALA A 150 -15.40 -13.98 0.31
C ALA A 150 -14.14 -14.53 1.00
N SER A 151 -13.06 -13.75 1.07
CA SER A 151 -11.83 -14.14 1.76
C SER A 151 -11.99 -14.25 3.28
N LEU A 152 -13.03 -13.62 3.84
CA LEU A 152 -13.34 -13.60 5.27
C LEU A 152 -14.40 -14.61 5.70
N ILE A 153 -14.87 -15.45 4.80
CA ILE A 153 -16.00 -16.37 5.05
C ILE A 153 -15.75 -17.31 6.24
N THR A 154 -14.50 -17.72 6.47
CA THR A 154 -14.06 -18.56 7.59
C THR A 154 -13.48 -17.76 8.77
N ARG A 155 -13.48 -16.44 8.72
CA ARG A 155 -12.85 -15.55 9.72
C ARG A 155 -11.38 -15.90 9.99
N PRO A 156 -10.52 -15.86 8.97
CA PRO A 156 -9.12 -16.19 9.15
C PRO A 156 -8.43 -15.16 10.06
N PRO A 157 -7.47 -15.58 10.92
CA PRO A 157 -6.73 -14.65 11.77
C PRO A 157 -5.73 -13.75 11.00
N LEU A 158 -5.43 -14.07 9.73
CA LEU A 158 -4.57 -13.28 8.85
C LEU A 158 -5.21 -13.17 7.46
N ILE A 159 -5.20 -11.99 6.88
CA ILE A 159 -5.60 -11.76 5.50
C ILE A 159 -4.46 -11.13 4.69
N PHE A 160 -4.25 -11.66 3.50
CA PHE A 160 -3.36 -11.11 2.48
C PHE A 160 -4.16 -10.33 1.45
N LEU A 161 -3.83 -9.06 1.24
CA LEU A 161 -4.48 -8.16 0.30
C LEU A 161 -3.47 -7.73 -0.76
N ASP A 162 -3.65 -8.20 -2.00
CA ASP A 162 -2.77 -7.82 -3.11
C ASP A 162 -3.38 -6.62 -3.84
N GLU A 163 -2.84 -5.42 -3.59
CA GLU A 163 -3.26 -4.13 -4.15
C GLU A 163 -4.79 -3.89 -4.03
N PRO A 164 -5.34 -3.82 -2.80
CA PRO A 164 -6.78 -3.90 -2.56
C PRO A 164 -7.59 -2.75 -3.17
N THR A 165 -6.98 -1.60 -3.44
CA THR A 165 -7.69 -0.41 -3.92
C THR A 165 -7.36 -0.01 -5.35
N THR A 166 -6.57 -0.81 -6.07
CA THR A 166 -6.22 -0.55 -7.47
C THR A 166 -7.47 -0.48 -8.34
N GLY A 167 -7.58 0.61 -9.13
CA GLY A 167 -8.72 0.85 -10.03
C GLY A 167 -10.00 1.37 -9.36
N LEU A 168 -9.98 1.65 -8.05
CA LEU A 168 -11.11 2.26 -7.35
C LEU A 168 -11.05 3.79 -7.39
N ASP A 169 -12.22 4.42 -7.46
CA ASP A 169 -12.34 5.85 -7.28
C ASP A 169 -12.02 6.28 -5.84
N PRO A 170 -11.67 7.56 -5.57
CA PRO A 170 -11.23 8.03 -4.25
C PRO A 170 -12.24 7.76 -3.12
N ARG A 171 -13.55 7.85 -3.40
CA ARG A 171 -14.59 7.59 -2.40
C ARG A 171 -14.64 6.11 -2.02
N THR A 172 -14.68 5.24 -3.01
CA THR A 172 -14.70 3.78 -2.82
C THR A 172 -13.41 3.30 -2.15
N ARG A 173 -12.26 3.92 -2.46
CA ARG A 173 -10.98 3.67 -1.80
C ARG A 173 -11.05 3.97 -0.31
N GLY A 174 -11.59 5.13 0.09
CA GLY A 174 -11.78 5.49 1.49
C GLY A 174 -12.65 4.48 2.24
N GLN A 175 -13.77 4.04 1.64
CA GLN A 175 -14.63 3.01 2.22
C GLN A 175 -13.90 1.67 2.41
N MET A 176 -13.06 1.28 1.45
CA MET A 176 -12.24 0.06 1.55
C MET A 176 -11.22 0.18 2.70
N TRP A 177 -10.60 1.34 2.88
CA TRP A 177 -9.67 1.58 3.99
C TRP A 177 -10.37 1.46 5.35
N ASP A 178 -11.57 2.03 5.49
CA ASP A 178 -12.35 1.89 6.73
C ASP A 178 -12.66 0.42 7.01
N THR A 179 -13.10 -0.32 5.99
CA THR A 179 -13.34 -1.76 6.11
C THR A 179 -12.09 -2.53 6.58
N ILE A 180 -10.91 -2.22 6.02
CA ILE A 180 -9.65 -2.87 6.42
C ILE A 180 -9.28 -2.54 7.87
N ARG A 181 -9.51 -1.32 8.34
CA ARG A 181 -9.30 -0.92 9.75
C ARG A 181 -10.23 -1.68 10.70
N ASP A 182 -11.49 -1.85 10.30
CA ASP A 182 -12.49 -2.57 11.09
C ASP A 182 -12.08 -4.05 11.30
N LEU A 183 -11.54 -4.70 10.25
CA LEU A 183 -11.04 -6.07 10.37
C LEU A 183 -9.95 -6.21 11.44
N VAL A 184 -9.05 -5.25 11.53
CA VAL A 184 -7.98 -5.27 12.55
C VAL A 184 -8.53 -4.98 13.93
N THR A 185 -9.52 -4.09 14.04
CA THR A 185 -10.23 -3.84 15.30
C THR A 185 -10.94 -5.10 15.81
N GLU A 186 -11.43 -5.95 14.90
CA GLU A 186 -12.02 -7.27 15.21
C GLU A 186 -10.96 -8.35 15.53
N GLY A 187 -9.66 -8.02 15.48
CA GLY A 187 -8.55 -8.91 15.83
C GLY A 187 -7.91 -9.66 14.66
N CYS A 188 -8.29 -9.35 13.42
CA CYS A 188 -7.61 -9.89 12.24
C CYS A 188 -6.26 -9.20 12.04
N THR A 189 -5.27 -9.91 11.54
CA THR A 189 -4.01 -9.32 11.04
C THR A 189 -4.13 -9.09 9.55
N VAL A 190 -3.61 -7.97 9.06
CA VAL A 190 -3.62 -7.65 7.63
C VAL A 190 -2.20 -7.46 7.13
N LEU A 191 -1.82 -8.17 6.06
CA LEU A 191 -0.66 -7.88 5.25
C LEU A 191 -1.14 -7.45 3.87
N LEU A 192 -0.89 -6.19 3.52
CA LEU A 192 -1.28 -5.65 2.21
C LEU A 192 -0.05 -5.29 1.38
N THR A 193 -0.15 -5.50 0.07
CA THR A 193 0.79 -4.93 -0.90
C THR A 193 0.17 -3.70 -1.54
N THR A 194 0.97 -2.69 -1.81
CA THR A 194 0.54 -1.50 -2.53
C THR A 194 1.68 -0.81 -3.26
N GLN A 195 1.37 -0.09 -4.31
CA GLN A 195 2.24 0.89 -4.95
C GLN A 195 1.87 2.33 -4.57
N TYR A 196 0.70 2.51 -3.95
CA TYR A 196 0.20 3.83 -3.55
C TYR A 196 0.73 4.21 -2.17
N LEU A 197 1.49 5.30 -2.13
CA LEU A 197 2.12 5.81 -0.92
C LEU A 197 1.08 6.33 0.08
N ASP A 198 0.01 6.95 -0.42
CA ASP A 198 -1.12 7.41 0.39
C ASP A 198 -1.85 6.26 1.10
N GLU A 199 -2.02 5.11 0.42
CA GLU A 199 -2.61 3.92 1.02
C GLU A 199 -1.75 3.37 2.16
N ALA A 200 -0.43 3.24 1.91
CA ALA A 200 0.50 2.79 2.93
C ALA A 200 0.52 3.73 4.14
N ASP A 201 0.52 5.04 3.91
CA ASP A 201 0.52 6.08 4.94
C ASP A 201 -0.75 6.07 5.80
N GLN A 202 -1.90 5.87 5.17
CA GLN A 202 -3.20 5.91 5.84
C GLN A 202 -3.56 4.62 6.58
N LEU A 203 -3.10 3.47 6.10
CA LEU A 203 -3.52 2.17 6.63
C LEU A 203 -2.47 1.49 7.48
N ALA A 204 -1.22 1.51 7.05
CA ALA A 204 -0.22 0.62 7.64
C ALA A 204 0.32 1.16 8.97
N GLY A 205 0.30 0.32 10.00
CA GLY A 205 1.01 0.59 11.25
C GLY A 205 2.53 0.48 11.09
N ARG A 206 2.98 -0.40 10.18
CA ARG A 206 4.38 -0.56 9.75
C ARG A 206 4.44 -0.87 8.27
N ILE A 207 5.50 -0.42 7.63
CA ILE A 207 5.72 -0.55 6.18
C ILE A 207 7.09 -1.16 5.95
N ALA A 208 7.15 -2.20 5.11
CA ALA A 208 8.38 -2.64 4.46
C ALA A 208 8.41 -2.08 3.03
N VAL A 209 9.44 -1.31 2.70
CA VAL A 209 9.67 -0.80 1.35
C VAL A 209 10.49 -1.82 0.58
N ILE A 210 9.96 -2.28 -0.56
CA ILE A 210 10.62 -3.25 -1.43
C ILE A 210 10.95 -2.59 -2.76
N ASP A 211 12.21 -2.71 -3.17
CA ASP A 211 12.68 -2.31 -4.48
C ASP A 211 13.56 -3.41 -5.08
N ARG A 212 13.34 -3.75 -6.36
CA ARG A 212 14.12 -4.75 -7.12
C ARG A 212 14.34 -6.06 -6.37
N GLY A 213 13.30 -6.57 -5.74
CA GLY A 213 13.30 -7.84 -5.01
C GLY A 213 13.90 -7.78 -3.61
N ARG A 214 14.32 -6.63 -3.11
CA ARG A 214 14.95 -6.47 -1.79
C ARG A 214 14.20 -5.53 -0.88
N LYS A 215 14.20 -5.80 0.41
CA LYS A 215 13.71 -4.86 1.41
C LYS A 215 14.77 -3.77 1.63
N VAL A 216 14.43 -2.51 1.30
CA VAL A 216 15.32 -1.36 1.39
C VAL A 216 15.10 -0.51 2.63
N ALA A 217 13.88 -0.54 3.19
CA ALA A 217 13.57 0.12 4.45
C ALA A 217 12.42 -0.60 5.17
N GLU A 218 12.29 -0.40 6.49
CA GLU A 218 11.16 -0.84 7.29
C GLU A 218 10.99 0.08 8.50
N GLY A 219 9.76 0.45 8.81
CA GLY A 219 9.42 1.30 9.96
C GLY A 219 7.94 1.65 9.98
N THR A 220 7.52 2.42 10.98
CA THR A 220 6.24 3.11 10.93
C THR A 220 6.27 4.20 9.86
N PRO A 221 5.12 4.66 9.33
CA PRO A 221 5.09 5.79 8.40
C PRO A 221 5.86 7.00 8.93
N ASP A 222 5.69 7.34 10.21
CA ASP A 222 6.39 8.49 10.82
C ASP A 222 7.91 8.26 10.95
N GLU A 223 8.37 7.06 11.29
CA GLU A 223 9.81 6.71 11.33
C GLU A 223 10.44 6.81 9.95
N LEU A 224 9.76 6.30 8.92
CA LEU A 224 10.23 6.37 7.54
C LEU A 224 10.31 7.83 7.07
N LYS A 225 9.29 8.65 7.31
CA LYS A 225 9.30 10.08 6.99
C LYS A 225 10.43 10.81 7.70
N ALA A 226 10.65 10.53 8.99
CA ALA A 226 11.73 11.15 9.77
C ALA A 226 13.14 10.76 9.28
N SER A 227 13.29 9.59 8.60
CA SER A 227 14.60 9.12 8.11
C SER A 227 15.15 9.94 6.93
N VAL A 228 14.30 10.63 6.18
CA VAL A 228 14.68 11.32 4.92
C VAL A 228 14.84 12.81 5.08
N GLY A 229 14.32 13.38 6.13
CA GLY A 229 14.49 14.81 6.36
C GLY A 229 13.55 15.35 7.42
N ASN A 230 13.77 16.61 7.69
CA ASN A 230 13.05 17.38 8.67
C ASN A 230 11.84 18.05 8.00
N SER A 231 10.88 18.52 8.83
CA SER A 231 9.74 19.30 8.35
C SER A 231 10.20 20.47 7.47
N THR A 232 9.42 20.80 6.46
CA THR A 232 9.67 21.96 5.61
C THR A 232 8.66 23.06 5.94
N LEU A 233 9.14 24.22 6.34
CA LEU A 233 8.31 25.43 6.45
C LEU A 233 8.19 26.06 5.07
N GLN A 234 6.98 26.10 4.52
CA GLN A 234 6.68 26.86 3.31
C GLN A 234 6.08 28.21 3.69
N VAL A 235 6.68 29.27 3.20
CA VAL A 235 6.21 30.64 3.42
C VAL A 235 5.99 31.30 2.08
N GLN A 236 4.84 31.94 1.94
CA GLN A 236 4.55 32.86 0.84
C GLN A 236 4.79 34.30 1.32
N LEU A 237 5.82 34.94 0.81
CA LEU A 237 6.09 36.34 1.11
C LEU A 237 5.05 37.23 0.42
N ALA A 238 4.66 38.31 1.08
CA ALA A 238 3.81 39.32 0.47
C ALA A 238 4.58 40.07 -0.64
N GLU A 239 3.86 40.57 -1.61
CA GLU A 239 4.41 41.39 -2.70
C GLU A 239 5.13 42.64 -2.14
N GLY A 240 6.36 42.88 -2.59
CA GLY A 240 7.19 43.97 -2.09
C GLY A 240 7.95 43.68 -0.78
N SER A 241 7.86 42.50 -0.20
CA SER A 241 8.66 42.08 0.95
C SER A 241 10.14 41.94 0.57
N ASP A 242 11.03 42.29 1.49
CA ASP A 242 12.47 42.12 1.33
C ASP A 242 12.85 40.64 1.40
N GLN A 243 13.07 40.06 0.23
CA GLN A 243 13.41 38.65 0.09
C GLN A 243 14.78 38.27 0.64
N GLU A 244 15.76 39.21 0.53
CA GLU A 244 17.11 39.01 1.08
C GLU A 244 17.10 39.02 2.61
N LEU A 245 16.36 39.95 3.21
CA LEU A 245 16.17 39.99 4.65
C LEU A 245 15.47 38.71 5.16
N ALA A 246 14.45 38.24 4.46
CA ALA A 246 13.76 36.98 4.80
C ALA A 246 14.73 35.79 4.80
N GLN A 247 15.58 35.64 3.78
CA GLN A 247 16.59 34.61 3.73
C GLN A 247 17.61 34.71 4.86
N GLN A 248 18.07 35.92 5.19
CA GLN A 248 19.01 36.12 6.29
C GLN A 248 18.42 35.71 7.65
N ILE A 249 17.16 36.04 7.88
CA ILE A 249 16.43 35.62 9.09
C ILE A 249 16.38 34.09 9.19
N VAL A 250 16.02 33.42 8.11
CA VAL A 250 15.96 31.95 8.07
C VAL A 250 17.31 31.32 8.35
N ARG A 251 18.37 31.76 7.68
CA ARG A 251 19.75 31.29 7.95
C ARG A 251 20.16 31.44 9.40
N LYS A 252 19.81 32.58 10.00
CA LYS A 252 20.14 32.87 11.39
C LYS A 252 19.36 32.04 12.40
N ILE A 253 18.07 31.81 12.17
CA ILE A 253 17.16 31.15 13.13
C ILE A 253 17.09 29.66 12.88
N ALA A 254 16.85 29.23 11.64
CA ALA A 254 16.74 27.82 11.30
C ALA A 254 18.10 27.13 11.11
N GLY A 255 19.16 27.90 10.85
CA GLY A 255 20.48 27.34 10.54
C GLY A 255 20.51 26.57 9.20
N ALA A 256 19.50 26.78 8.37
CA ALA A 256 19.30 26.10 7.10
C ALA A 256 19.29 27.07 5.93
N GLU A 257 19.64 26.60 4.75
CA GLU A 257 19.59 27.40 3.52
C GLU A 257 18.16 27.33 2.94
N PRO A 258 17.45 28.49 2.88
CA PRO A 258 16.11 28.50 2.29
C PRO A 258 16.18 28.44 0.77
N VAL A 259 15.25 27.71 0.16
CA VAL A 259 15.03 27.69 -1.28
C VAL A 259 13.94 28.69 -1.61
N LEU A 260 14.31 29.80 -2.26
CA LEU A 260 13.38 30.84 -2.68
C LEU A 260 13.09 30.72 -4.18
N THR A 261 11.81 30.82 -4.56
CA THR A 261 11.37 31.02 -5.94
C THR A 261 11.04 32.50 -6.12
N PRO A 262 11.95 33.30 -6.71
CA PRO A 262 11.82 34.76 -6.71
C PRO A 262 10.57 35.29 -7.39
N GLU A 263 10.14 34.62 -8.47
CA GLU A 263 8.97 35.01 -9.28
C GLU A 263 7.66 34.90 -8.50
N SER A 264 7.55 33.92 -7.63
CA SER A 264 6.34 33.68 -6.83
C SER A 264 6.45 34.19 -5.40
N GLY A 265 7.64 34.55 -4.93
CA GLY A 265 7.86 34.89 -3.53
C GLY A 265 7.70 33.71 -2.55
N ARG A 266 7.66 32.47 -3.06
CA ARG A 266 7.57 31.26 -2.23
C ARG A 266 8.95 30.88 -1.72
N MET A 267 9.03 30.66 -0.41
CA MET A 267 10.25 30.21 0.28
C MET A 267 10.00 28.89 0.99
N ASN A 268 10.84 27.90 0.73
CA ASN A 268 10.86 26.62 1.41
C ASN A 268 12.08 26.57 2.34
N VAL A 269 11.82 26.26 3.62
CA VAL A 269 12.84 26.25 4.68
C VAL A 269 12.87 24.86 5.31
N PRO A 270 13.96 24.08 5.14
CA PRO A 270 14.13 22.85 5.90
C PRO A 270 14.26 23.16 7.39
N LEU A 271 13.53 22.45 8.24
CA LEU A 271 13.55 22.62 9.69
C LEU A 271 13.95 21.34 10.38
N ASP A 272 14.84 21.41 11.37
CA ASP A 272 15.20 20.26 12.21
C ASP A 272 14.01 19.77 13.07
N THR A 273 13.16 20.70 13.50
CA THR A 273 11.95 20.43 14.27
C THR A 273 10.84 21.40 13.85
N ALA A 274 9.58 20.95 13.91
CA ALA A 274 8.42 21.79 13.57
C ALA A 274 8.33 23.04 14.46
N ASP A 275 8.81 22.99 15.70
CA ASP A 275 8.79 24.11 16.65
C ASP A 275 9.62 25.31 16.14
N ARG A 276 10.68 25.05 15.35
CA ARG A 276 11.48 26.13 14.74
C ARG A 276 10.72 26.98 13.73
N ALA A 277 9.61 26.48 13.20
CA ALA A 277 8.73 27.28 12.35
C ALA A 277 8.21 28.52 13.11
N ALA A 278 7.83 28.35 14.37
CA ALA A 278 7.36 29.46 15.19
C ALA A 278 8.46 30.55 15.37
N ASP A 279 9.69 30.13 15.60
CA ASP A 279 10.82 31.08 15.77
C ASP A 279 11.09 31.84 14.49
N VAL A 280 11.05 31.20 13.31
CA VAL A 280 11.22 31.87 12.01
C VAL A 280 10.10 32.89 11.77
N LEU A 281 8.84 32.51 12.05
CA LEU A 281 7.68 33.39 11.89
C LEU A 281 7.73 34.59 12.83
N ILE A 282 8.19 34.43 14.07
CA ILE A 282 8.43 35.50 15.01
C ILE A 282 9.54 36.43 14.48
N GLY A 283 10.61 35.85 13.92
CA GLY A 283 11.70 36.63 13.29
C GLY A 283 11.22 37.48 12.12
N PHE A 284 10.37 36.94 11.24
CA PHE A 284 9.73 37.67 10.14
C PHE A 284 8.90 38.84 10.67
N ARG A 285 8.05 38.60 11.66
CA ARG A 285 7.18 39.60 12.26
C ARG A 285 7.99 40.74 12.90
N GLN A 286 9.05 40.40 13.65
CA GLN A 286 9.89 41.40 14.32
C GLN A 286 10.68 42.26 13.35
N SER A 287 11.04 41.72 12.18
CA SER A 287 11.80 42.40 11.14
C SER A 287 10.93 43.06 10.06
N GLY A 288 9.60 43.03 10.21
CA GLY A 288 8.68 43.64 9.27
C GLY A 288 8.51 42.90 7.94
N VAL A 289 8.95 41.65 7.85
CA VAL A 289 8.72 40.78 6.67
C VAL A 289 7.28 40.34 6.68
N ALA A 290 6.50 40.76 5.68
CA ALA A 290 5.10 40.39 5.55
C ALA A 290 4.94 39.06 4.80
N ILE A 291 4.06 38.20 5.31
CA ILE A 291 3.74 36.89 4.72
C ILE A 291 2.25 36.81 4.43
N THR A 292 1.85 36.09 3.35
CA THR A 292 0.47 35.90 2.94
C THR A 292 -0.06 34.52 3.30
N SER A 293 0.81 33.52 3.31
CA SER A 293 0.46 32.17 3.76
C SER A 293 1.66 31.45 4.35
N VAL A 294 1.37 30.47 5.20
CA VAL A 294 2.37 29.62 5.83
C VAL A 294 1.80 28.20 5.97
N SER A 295 2.62 27.20 5.66
CA SER A 295 2.39 25.82 6.03
C SER A 295 3.67 25.20 6.58
N VAL A 296 3.50 24.18 7.42
CA VAL A 296 4.59 23.32 7.88
C VAL A 296 4.26 21.92 7.44
N ASP A 297 5.00 21.46 6.44
CA ASP A 297 4.77 20.16 5.84
C ASP A 297 5.80 19.17 6.40
N LYS A 298 5.30 18.02 6.85
CA LYS A 298 6.16 16.88 7.17
C LYS A 298 6.61 16.24 5.84
N PRO A 299 7.78 15.58 5.82
CA PRO A 299 8.16 14.78 4.67
C PRO A 299 7.06 13.79 4.29
N THR A 300 6.87 13.58 3.01
CA THR A 300 5.93 12.61 2.47
C THR A 300 6.60 11.25 2.30
N LEU A 301 5.82 10.18 2.19
CA LEU A 301 6.39 8.87 1.81
C LEU A 301 6.94 8.88 0.38
N ASP A 302 6.50 9.80 -0.49
CA ASP A 302 7.07 10.01 -1.84
C ASP A 302 8.54 10.45 -1.74
N GLU A 303 8.83 11.41 -0.88
CA GLU A 303 10.21 11.89 -0.63
C GLU A 303 11.07 10.77 -0.03
N VAL A 304 10.52 9.97 0.88
CA VAL A 304 11.17 8.79 1.44
C VAL A 304 11.51 7.79 0.33
N PHE A 305 10.53 7.46 -0.49
CA PHE A 305 10.70 6.50 -1.56
C PHE A 305 11.76 6.95 -2.55
N PHE A 306 11.70 8.22 -2.99
CA PHE A 306 12.68 8.81 -3.89
C PHE A 306 14.10 8.82 -3.30
N ALA A 307 14.25 9.19 -2.04
CA ALA A 307 15.55 9.25 -1.37
C ALA A 307 16.21 7.86 -1.23
N ILE A 308 15.40 6.82 -0.98
CA ILE A 308 15.90 5.46 -0.76
C ILE A 308 16.18 4.73 -2.08
N THR A 309 15.32 4.92 -3.11
CA THR A 309 15.38 4.16 -4.37
C THR A 309 16.07 4.92 -5.50
N GLY A 310 16.16 6.26 -5.40
CA GLY A 310 16.71 7.15 -6.43
C GLY A 310 15.75 7.39 -7.62
N HIS A 311 14.52 6.89 -7.56
CA HIS A 311 13.47 7.10 -8.57
C HIS A 311 12.08 7.18 -7.89
N GLY A 312 11.11 7.87 -8.53
CA GLY A 312 9.76 7.98 -7.99
C GLY A 312 8.98 6.65 -8.12
N ALA A 313 7.99 6.46 -7.26
CA ALA A 313 7.15 5.25 -7.27
C ALA A 313 6.41 5.05 -8.62
N ASP A 314 6.12 6.13 -9.34
CA ASP A 314 5.38 6.14 -10.62
C ASP A 314 6.28 6.11 -11.87
N ALA A 315 7.62 6.09 -11.74
CA ALA A 315 8.54 6.25 -12.87
C ALA A 315 8.58 5.06 -13.85
N ASP A 316 8.08 3.90 -13.46
CA ASP A 316 8.14 2.67 -14.28
C ASP A 316 6.86 2.37 -15.07
N GLY A 317 5.89 3.32 -15.12
CA GLY A 317 4.61 3.16 -15.82
C GLY A 317 4.61 3.56 -17.31
N GLU A 318 5.62 4.28 -17.81
CA GLU A 318 5.70 4.77 -19.20
C GLU A 318 7.01 4.38 -19.88
N SER A 319 7.12 3.14 -20.30
CA SER A 319 8.04 2.76 -21.38
C SER A 319 7.33 1.82 -22.35
N ASP A 320 6.45 2.42 -23.15
CA ASP A 320 6.04 1.84 -24.42
C ASP A 320 7.10 2.24 -25.47
N PRO A 321 7.90 1.32 -26.03
CA PRO A 321 8.81 1.68 -27.09
C PRO A 321 7.98 1.89 -28.37
N ALA A 322 7.74 3.16 -28.68
CA ALA A 322 7.17 3.60 -29.95
C ALA A 322 7.87 2.90 -31.12
N GLY A 323 7.07 2.17 -31.86
CA GLY A 323 7.46 1.48 -33.06
C GLY A 323 8.09 2.38 -34.12
N THR A 324 9.20 1.96 -34.63
CA THR A 324 9.64 2.34 -35.96
C THR A 324 9.06 1.35 -36.96
N GLY A 325 8.09 1.84 -37.71
CA GLY A 325 7.54 1.12 -38.85
C GLY A 325 8.61 0.87 -39.95
N THR A 326 8.56 -0.32 -40.49
CA THR A 326 8.99 -0.59 -41.86
C THR A 326 7.96 -1.51 -42.52
N SER A 327 7.37 -1.00 -43.55
CA SER A 327 6.50 -1.66 -44.51
C SER A 327 7.20 -2.85 -45.16
N GLY A 328 6.51 -3.97 -45.28
CA GLY A 328 6.94 -5.09 -46.12
C GLY A 328 5.73 -6.00 -46.40
N HIS A 329 5.36 -6.03 -47.67
CA HIS A 329 4.27 -6.73 -48.32
C HIS A 329 4.24 -8.26 -48.16
N GLU A 330 2.99 -8.76 -48.28
CA GLU A 330 2.57 -10.07 -48.84
C GLU A 330 2.99 -11.38 -48.10
N THR A 331 2.06 -12.23 -47.78
CA THR A 331 1.40 -13.20 -48.62
C THR A 331 0.37 -14.02 -47.81
N VAL A 332 -0.84 -14.09 -48.34
CA VAL A 332 -1.92 -14.99 -47.97
C VAL A 332 -1.50 -16.45 -48.18
N LEU A 333 -1.80 -17.33 -47.26
CA LEU A 333 -2.07 -18.74 -47.54
C LEU A 333 -3.12 -19.27 -46.53
N GLU A 334 -4.34 -19.43 -47.04
CA GLU A 334 -5.31 -20.41 -46.55
C GLU A 334 -4.74 -21.83 -46.69
N VAL A 335 -5.04 -22.72 -45.74
CA VAL A 335 -5.44 -24.12 -45.99
C VAL A 335 -5.93 -24.76 -44.67
N GLN A 336 -7.21 -25.20 -44.71
CA GLN A 336 -7.93 -26.28 -43.99
C GLN A 336 -7.88 -26.33 -42.44
#